data_621e670b3ebd0b56b5f8427614acea7e
#
_entry.id   621e670b3ebd0b56b5f8427614acea7e
#
_cell.length_a   1.000
_cell.length_b   1.000
_cell.length_c   1.000
_cell.angle_alpha   90.00
_cell.angle_beta   90.00
_cell.angle_gamma   90.00
#
_symmetry.space_group_name_H-M   'P 1'
#
loop_
_entity.id
_entity.type
_entity.pdbx_description
1 polymer ?
#
loop_
_entity_poly.entity_id
_entity_poly.type
_entity_poly.pdbx_seq_one_letter_code
_entity_poly.pdbx_strand_id
1 'polypeptide(L)'
;MNERIKPISKRLEIEDVLDKYPYEVSGGQKQRTAIARAIITNPEVILADEPTGSLDSRASDEVLKLFNEINDEGQTILMVTHSVKAASHARRVLFIKDGSIYHQLYKAHMTNQDLYQKISDTLTRIATGGGENE
;
A
#
# COMPACT_ATOMS: atom_id res chain seq x y z
N MET A 1 1.03 25.74 -9.92
CA MET A 1 0.89 24.28 -9.81
C MET A 1 0.73 23.72 -11.22
N ASN A 2 1.46 22.65 -11.54
CA ASN A 2 1.38 22.11 -12.89
C ASN A 2 0.08 21.31 -13.09
N GLU A 3 -0.25 21.02 -14.35
CA GLU A 3 -1.50 20.35 -14.71
C GLU A 3 -1.66 18.96 -14.10
N ARG A 4 -0.56 18.31 -13.77
CA ARG A 4 -0.59 16.98 -13.20
C ARG A 4 -1.00 16.97 -11.73
N ILE A 5 -0.57 17.95 -10.95
CA ILE A 5 -0.82 17.96 -9.51
C ILE A 5 -2.28 18.25 -9.18
N LYS A 6 -2.96 19.07 -9.97
CA LYS A 6 -4.36 19.42 -9.72
C LYS A 6 -5.31 18.21 -9.71
N PRO A 7 -5.35 17.39 -10.79
CA PRO A 7 -6.22 16.21 -10.77
C PRO A 7 -5.86 15.22 -9.68
N ILE A 8 -4.56 15.07 -9.41
CA ILE A 8 -4.08 14.17 -8.36
C ILE A 8 -4.54 14.67 -7.00
N SER A 9 -4.38 15.96 -6.72
CA SER A 9 -4.80 16.55 -5.44
C SER A 9 -6.28 16.35 -5.18
N LYS A 10 -7.11 16.49 -6.19
CA LYS A 10 -8.55 16.31 -6.08
C LYS A 10 -8.89 14.85 -5.75
N ARG A 11 -8.28 13.90 -6.45
CA ARG A 11 -8.48 12.47 -6.20
C ARG A 11 -8.04 12.06 -4.81
N LEU A 12 -6.97 12.67 -4.32
CA LEU A 12 -6.42 12.37 -3.00
C LEU A 12 -7.15 13.09 -1.88
N GLU A 13 -8.10 13.96 -2.22
CA GLU A 13 -8.84 14.76 -1.24
C GLU A 13 -7.91 15.60 -0.37
N ILE A 14 -6.87 16.16 -0.97
CA ILE A 14 -5.85 16.97 -0.26
C ILE A 14 -5.79 18.42 -0.72
N GLU A 15 -6.73 18.87 -1.54
CA GLU A 15 -6.70 20.26 -2.04
C GLU A 15 -6.62 21.27 -0.90
N ASP A 16 -7.36 21.02 0.18
CA ASP A 16 -7.38 21.91 1.35
C ASP A 16 -6.10 21.88 2.15
N VAL A 17 -5.30 20.81 2.05
CA VAL A 17 -4.09 20.66 2.87
C VAL A 17 -2.84 21.15 2.17
N LEU A 18 -2.91 21.45 0.86
CA LEU A 18 -1.73 21.93 0.11
C LEU A 18 -1.21 23.26 0.64
N ASP A 19 -2.08 24.07 1.21
CA ASP A 19 -1.73 25.39 1.78
C ASP A 19 -1.61 25.38 3.30
N LYS A 20 -1.81 24.22 3.93
CA LYS A 20 -1.73 24.11 5.39
C LYS A 20 -0.31 23.78 5.87
N TYR A 21 -0.02 24.19 7.10
CA TYR A 21 1.22 23.79 7.75
C TYR A 21 1.15 22.30 8.10
N PRO A 22 2.30 21.57 8.07
CA PRO A 22 2.29 20.12 8.31
C PRO A 22 1.62 19.68 9.60
N TYR A 23 1.71 20.46 10.67
CA TYR A 23 1.09 20.09 11.95
C TYR A 23 -0.43 20.22 11.98
N GLU A 24 -1.02 20.85 10.96
CA GLU A 24 -2.47 21.01 10.87
C GLU A 24 -3.17 19.85 10.16
N VAL A 25 -2.42 18.90 9.61
CA VAL A 25 -3.00 17.80 8.84
C VAL A 25 -3.01 16.50 9.64
N SER A 26 -4.03 15.66 9.38
CA SER A 26 -4.13 14.33 9.99
C SER A 26 -3.07 13.39 9.44
N GLY A 27 -2.89 12.22 10.09
CA GLY A 27 -1.99 11.18 9.60
C GLY A 27 -2.33 10.70 8.21
N GLY A 28 -3.64 10.50 7.92
CA GLY A 28 -4.09 10.10 6.59
C GLY A 28 -3.83 11.16 5.54
N GLN A 29 -4.03 12.44 5.88
CA GLN A 29 -3.74 13.54 4.97
C GLN A 29 -2.25 13.67 4.70
N LYS A 30 -1.40 13.46 5.72
CA LYS A 30 0.05 13.45 5.55
C LYS A 30 0.47 12.35 4.57
N GLN A 31 -0.11 11.18 4.69
CA GLN A 31 0.20 10.05 3.82
C GLN A 31 -0.24 10.35 2.39
N ARG A 32 -1.44 10.88 2.19
CA ARG A 32 -1.93 11.26 0.86
C ARG A 32 -1.07 12.35 0.23
N THR A 33 -0.60 13.30 1.03
CA THR A 33 0.30 14.35 0.56
C THR A 33 1.63 13.77 0.11
N ALA A 34 2.18 12.81 0.85
CA ALA A 34 3.40 12.12 0.49
C ALA A 34 3.25 11.35 -0.82
N ILE A 35 2.12 10.69 -1.02
CA ILE A 35 1.81 9.98 -2.26
C ILE A 35 1.75 10.95 -3.43
N ALA A 36 1.09 12.10 -3.25
CA ALA A 36 1.00 13.12 -4.28
C ALA A 36 2.38 13.63 -4.70
N ARG A 37 3.26 13.87 -3.72
CA ARG A 37 4.63 14.31 -4.01
C ARG A 37 5.40 13.27 -4.80
N ALA A 38 5.22 12.00 -4.46
CA ALA A 38 5.88 10.92 -5.18
C ALA A 38 5.40 10.84 -6.63
N ILE A 39 4.11 10.97 -6.85
CA ILE A 39 3.51 10.86 -8.19
C ILE A 39 3.92 12.02 -9.11
N ILE A 40 4.09 13.23 -8.55
CA ILE A 40 4.46 14.41 -9.32
C ILE A 40 5.75 14.20 -10.10
N THR A 41 6.70 13.46 -9.55
CA THR A 41 7.99 13.20 -10.19
C THR A 41 7.89 12.19 -11.33
N ASN A 42 6.72 11.60 -11.54
CA ASN A 42 6.47 10.58 -12.56
C ASN A 42 7.43 9.39 -12.46
N PRO A 43 7.54 8.75 -11.30
CA PRO A 43 8.50 7.67 -11.10
C PRO A 43 8.04 6.39 -11.78
N GLU A 44 8.99 5.49 -12.07
CA GLU A 44 8.65 4.16 -12.57
C GLU A 44 8.10 3.28 -11.47
N VAL A 45 8.60 3.46 -10.24
CA VAL A 45 8.16 2.68 -9.07
C VAL A 45 7.99 3.62 -7.87
N ILE A 46 6.90 3.47 -7.15
CA ILE A 46 6.69 4.13 -5.86
C ILE A 46 7.01 3.10 -4.77
N LEU A 47 7.87 3.50 -3.83
CA LEU A 47 8.17 2.69 -2.66
C LEU A 47 7.33 3.17 -1.48
N ALA A 48 6.57 2.26 -0.88
CA ALA A 48 5.73 2.56 0.27
C ALA A 48 6.14 1.65 1.43
N ASP A 49 6.74 2.23 2.44
CA ASP A 49 7.21 1.51 3.62
C ASP A 49 6.21 1.71 4.76
N GLU A 50 5.51 0.64 5.12
CA GLU A 50 4.46 0.63 6.15
C GLU A 50 3.49 1.81 6.00
N PRO A 51 2.85 1.97 4.82
CA PRO A 51 2.08 3.18 4.53
C PRO A 51 0.84 3.38 5.40
N THR A 52 0.38 2.34 6.11
CA THR A 52 -0.79 2.42 6.99
C THR A 52 -0.43 2.22 8.46
N GLY A 53 0.85 2.17 8.79
CA GLY A 53 1.34 1.73 10.10
C GLY A 53 0.88 2.58 11.28
N SER A 54 0.64 3.87 11.09
CA SER A 54 0.22 4.77 12.17
C SER A 54 -1.21 5.28 12.00
N LEU A 55 -1.97 4.68 11.06
CA LEU A 55 -3.32 5.13 10.74
C LEU A 55 -4.38 4.25 11.40
N ASP A 56 -5.53 4.85 11.72
CA ASP A 56 -6.69 4.08 12.14
C ASP A 56 -7.29 3.31 10.94
N SER A 57 -8.26 2.46 11.21
CA SER A 57 -8.87 1.61 10.19
C SER A 57 -9.42 2.37 9.00
N ARG A 58 -10.12 3.46 9.26
CA ARG A 58 -10.75 4.25 8.21
C ARG A 58 -9.71 4.92 7.32
N ALA A 59 -8.72 5.57 7.93
CA ALA A 59 -7.65 6.22 7.20
C ALA A 59 -6.83 5.20 6.41
N SER A 60 -6.60 4.02 6.99
CA SER A 60 -5.91 2.92 6.31
C SER A 60 -6.66 2.49 5.05
N ASP A 61 -7.98 2.31 5.16
CA ASP A 61 -8.81 1.92 4.02
C ASP A 61 -8.74 2.94 2.90
N GLU A 62 -8.78 4.21 3.24
CA GLU A 62 -8.70 5.29 2.27
C GLU A 62 -7.36 5.31 1.53
N VAL A 63 -6.26 5.12 2.26
CA VAL A 63 -4.93 5.07 1.68
C VAL A 63 -4.76 3.84 0.76
N LEU A 64 -5.23 2.68 1.21
CA LEU A 64 -5.14 1.45 0.40
C LEU A 64 -5.99 1.53 -0.86
N LYS A 65 -7.18 2.13 -0.77
CA LYS A 65 -8.02 2.37 -1.93
C LYS A 65 -7.31 3.27 -2.93
N LEU A 66 -6.65 4.31 -2.44
CA LEU A 66 -5.90 5.22 -3.28
C LEU A 66 -4.75 4.52 -4.00
N PHE A 67 -3.98 3.68 -3.30
CA PHE A 67 -2.92 2.90 -3.94
C PHE A 67 -3.48 2.01 -5.05
N ASN A 68 -4.65 1.40 -4.83
CA ASN A 68 -5.28 0.58 -5.86
C ASN A 68 -5.65 1.40 -7.09
N GLU A 69 -6.21 2.59 -6.90
CA GLU A 69 -6.58 3.48 -8.01
C GLU A 69 -5.37 3.90 -8.82
N ILE A 70 -4.29 4.29 -8.14
CA ILE A 70 -3.04 4.70 -8.78
C ILE A 70 -2.41 3.54 -9.54
N ASN A 71 -2.41 2.36 -8.95
CA ASN A 71 -1.89 1.15 -9.59
C ASN A 71 -2.70 0.79 -10.83
N ASP A 72 -4.03 0.89 -10.75
CA ASP A 72 -4.91 0.61 -11.89
C ASP A 72 -4.64 1.55 -13.06
N GLU A 73 -4.12 2.72 -12.81
CA GLU A 73 -3.73 3.68 -13.85
C GLU A 73 -2.34 3.43 -14.42
N GLY A 74 -1.69 2.39 -13.99
CA GLY A 74 -0.40 1.96 -14.54
C GLY A 74 0.82 2.24 -13.67
N GLN A 75 0.63 2.79 -12.47
CA GLN A 75 1.74 3.06 -11.57
C GLN A 75 2.15 1.79 -10.83
N THR A 76 3.41 1.39 -10.94
CA THR A 76 3.95 0.29 -10.15
C THR A 76 4.22 0.75 -8.73
N ILE A 77 3.76 -0.02 -7.77
CA ILE A 77 3.93 0.29 -6.34
C ILE A 77 4.55 -0.93 -5.66
N LEU A 78 5.65 -0.70 -4.95
CA LEU A 78 6.27 -1.71 -4.10
C LEU A 78 6.02 -1.31 -2.66
N MET A 79 5.23 -2.12 -1.96
CA MET A 79 4.86 -1.86 -0.58
C MET A 79 5.58 -2.84 0.34
N VAL A 80 6.17 -2.33 1.42
CA VAL A 80 6.73 -3.16 2.49
C VAL A 80 5.82 -3.00 3.69
N THR A 81 5.31 -4.11 4.22
CA THR A 81 4.35 -4.04 5.31
C THR A 81 4.32 -5.32 6.15
N HIS A 82 4.00 -5.19 7.43
CA HIS A 82 3.66 -6.30 8.31
C HIS A 82 2.13 -6.47 8.42
N SER A 83 1.37 -5.61 7.76
CA SER A 83 -0.09 -5.65 7.81
C SER A 83 -0.64 -6.61 6.76
N VAL A 84 -1.31 -7.66 7.20
CA VAL A 84 -1.98 -8.60 6.29
C VAL A 84 -3.08 -7.90 5.50
N LYS A 85 -3.78 -6.97 6.14
CA LYS A 85 -4.81 -6.19 5.48
C LYS A 85 -4.24 -5.37 4.32
N ALA A 86 -3.13 -4.66 4.56
CA ALA A 86 -2.47 -3.88 3.52
C ALA A 86 -1.99 -4.78 2.37
N ALA A 87 -1.35 -5.89 2.71
CA ALA A 87 -0.85 -6.84 1.71
C ALA A 87 -1.96 -7.46 0.87
N SER A 88 -3.15 -7.63 1.44
CA SER A 88 -4.28 -8.23 0.71
C SER A 88 -4.80 -7.38 -0.45
N HIS A 89 -4.41 -6.12 -0.51
CA HIS A 89 -4.76 -5.22 -1.61
C HIS A 89 -3.80 -5.34 -2.80
N ALA A 90 -2.69 -6.03 -2.64
CA ALA A 90 -1.68 -6.16 -3.69
C ALA A 90 -2.08 -7.19 -4.74
N ARG A 91 -1.51 -7.06 -5.93
CA ARG A 91 -1.69 -8.06 -6.99
C ARG A 91 -0.73 -9.22 -6.83
N ARG A 92 0.40 -8.98 -6.16
CA ARG A 92 1.43 -9.97 -5.91
C ARG A 92 2.00 -9.74 -4.52
N VAL A 93 2.15 -10.80 -3.76
CA VAL A 93 2.69 -10.74 -2.40
C VAL A 93 3.94 -11.60 -2.33
N LEU A 94 5.03 -11.00 -1.88
CA LEU A 94 6.30 -11.69 -1.67
C LEU A 94 6.54 -11.82 -0.17
N PHE A 95 6.82 -13.04 0.26
CA PHE A 95 7.17 -13.31 1.66
C PHE A 95 8.68 -13.38 1.77
N ILE A 96 9.25 -12.50 2.59
CA ILE A 96 10.70 -12.42 2.78
C ILE A 96 11.03 -12.93 4.17
N LYS A 97 12.01 -13.82 4.24
CA LYS A 97 12.52 -14.36 5.48
C LYS A 97 14.03 -14.49 5.34
N ASP A 98 14.76 -13.98 6.33
CA ASP A 98 16.24 -14.07 6.36
C ASP A 98 16.90 -13.55 5.07
N GLY A 99 16.35 -12.47 4.52
CA GLY A 99 16.91 -11.80 3.34
C GLY A 99 16.58 -12.46 2.01
N SER A 100 15.75 -13.50 2.00
CA SER A 100 15.40 -14.23 0.78
C SER A 100 13.90 -14.29 0.59
N ILE A 101 13.48 -14.42 -0.66
CA ILE A 101 12.07 -14.65 -0.98
C ILE A 101 11.73 -16.09 -0.59
N TYR A 102 10.88 -16.24 0.39
CA TYR A 102 10.46 -17.53 0.91
C TYR A 102 9.30 -18.13 0.13
N HIS A 103 8.36 -17.31 -0.27
CA HIS A 103 7.12 -17.72 -0.95
C HIS A 103 6.51 -16.51 -1.66
N GLN A 104 5.65 -16.77 -2.63
CA GLN A 104 4.92 -15.71 -3.30
C GLN A 104 3.51 -16.14 -3.65
N LEU A 105 2.59 -15.18 -3.65
CA LEU A 105 1.20 -15.38 -4.02
C LEU A 105 0.79 -14.36 -5.08
N TYR A 106 -0.01 -14.78 -6.01
CA TYR A 106 -0.65 -13.91 -7.00
C TYR A 106 -2.14 -13.83 -6.70
N LYS A 107 -2.68 -12.62 -6.67
CA LYS A 107 -4.10 -12.42 -6.36
C LYS A 107 -5.01 -13.01 -7.45
N ALA A 108 -4.64 -12.82 -8.71
CA ALA A 108 -5.45 -13.26 -9.85
C ALA A 108 -6.89 -12.77 -9.68
N HIS A 109 -7.88 -13.69 -9.68
CA HIS A 109 -9.29 -13.34 -9.55
C HIS A 109 -9.81 -13.38 -8.11
N MET A 110 -8.92 -13.56 -7.14
CA MET A 110 -9.32 -13.60 -5.72
C MET A 110 -9.80 -12.25 -5.24
N THR A 111 -10.72 -12.27 -4.27
CA THR A 111 -11.10 -11.06 -3.54
C THR A 111 -10.00 -10.70 -2.55
N ASN A 112 -10.04 -9.48 -2.02
CA ASN A 112 -9.12 -9.07 -0.96
C ASN A 112 -9.25 -10.01 0.25
N GLN A 113 -10.47 -10.43 0.58
CA GLN A 113 -10.72 -11.34 1.70
C GLN A 113 -10.07 -12.71 1.47
N ASP A 114 -10.17 -13.24 0.26
CA ASP A 114 -9.55 -14.52 -0.08
C ASP A 114 -8.03 -14.44 0.02
N LEU A 115 -7.46 -13.35 -0.48
CA LEU A 115 -6.01 -13.16 -0.40
C LEU A 115 -5.57 -12.93 1.05
N TYR A 116 -6.35 -12.17 1.81
CA TYR A 116 -6.10 -11.98 3.25
C TYR A 116 -5.97 -13.33 3.96
N GLN A 117 -6.92 -14.25 3.70
CA GLN A 117 -6.91 -15.57 4.31
C GLN A 117 -5.69 -16.39 3.89
N LYS A 118 -5.34 -16.34 2.61
CA LYS A 118 -4.15 -17.07 2.12
C LYS A 118 -2.86 -16.52 2.70
N ILE A 119 -2.75 -15.20 2.83
CA ILE A 119 -1.58 -14.57 3.45
C ILE A 119 -1.47 -15.02 4.91
N SER A 120 -2.59 -14.95 5.64
CA SER A 120 -2.62 -15.35 7.05
C SER A 120 -2.21 -16.81 7.23
N ASP A 121 -2.72 -17.70 6.40
CA ASP A 121 -2.38 -19.13 6.44
C ASP A 121 -0.90 -19.34 6.14
N THR A 122 -0.37 -18.63 5.15
CA THR A 122 1.05 -18.70 4.78
C THR A 122 1.95 -18.24 5.92
N LEU A 123 1.60 -17.12 6.55
CA LEU A 123 2.38 -16.61 7.69
C LEU A 123 2.38 -17.60 8.86
N THR A 124 1.26 -18.24 9.12
CA THR A 124 1.16 -19.26 10.16
C THR A 124 2.09 -20.43 9.84
N ARG A 125 2.11 -20.89 8.60
CA ARG A 125 2.98 -21.99 8.17
C ARG A 125 4.46 -21.61 8.29
N ILE A 126 4.82 -20.40 7.90
CA ILE A 126 6.20 -19.90 8.02
C ILE A 126 6.61 -19.85 9.49
N ALA A 127 5.74 -19.34 10.36
CA ALA A 127 6.03 -19.21 11.78
C ALA A 127 6.19 -20.57 12.48
N THR A 128 5.46 -21.58 12.02
CA THR A 128 5.51 -22.93 12.62
C THR A 128 6.52 -23.85 11.95
N GLY A 129 7.19 -23.36 10.89
CA GLY A 129 8.15 -24.19 10.15
C GLY A 129 7.50 -25.27 9.31
N GLY A 130 6.18 -25.18 9.07
CA GLY A 130 5.42 -26.21 8.36
C GLY A 130 5.83 -26.43 6.91
N GLY A 131 6.47 -25.45 6.30
CA GLY A 131 6.95 -25.56 4.93
C GLY A 131 8.25 -26.33 4.77
N GLU A 132 8.92 -26.64 5.85
CA GLU A 132 10.23 -27.29 5.83
C GLU A 132 10.16 -28.80 5.57
N ASN A 133 9.01 -29.36 5.70
CA ASN A 133 8.79 -30.80 5.60
C ASN A 133 8.34 -31.26 4.21
N GLU A 134 8.38 -30.37 3.26
CA GLU A 134 7.90 -30.63 1.90
C GLU A 134 9.01 -30.87 0.88
#